data_fbe6949c90f77c6303e3e09d00f8c057
#
_entry.id   fbe6949c90f77c6303e3e09d00f8c057
#
_cell.length_a   1.000
_cell.length_b   1.000
_cell.length_c   1.000
_cell.angle_alpha   90.00
_cell.angle_beta   90.00
_cell.angle_gamma   90.00
#
_symmetry.space_group_name_H-M   'P 1'
#
loop_
_entity.id
_entity.type
_entity.pdbx_description
1 polymer ?
#
loop_
_entity_poly.entity_id
_entity_poly.type
_entity_poly.pdbx_seq_one_letter_code
_entity_poly.pdbx_strand_id
1 'polypeptide(L)'
;MTIEGLGFITKCFAEMGIPYEFMEWTQGVSFPFFVGEYSEIESLNEDGLEEGTFILTGTTTGTYLELETVKETVKNYFGYEGITAILESGSGIAVSYGTSYPIPIDEQEVRRIQINLNVKEWRC
;
A
#
# COMPACT_ATOMS: atom_id res chain seq x y z
N MET A 1 12.33 0.18 -2.07
CA MET A 1 11.45 0.10 -3.27
C MET A 1 11.91 1.10 -4.32
N THR A 2 11.86 0.72 -5.56
CA THR A 2 12.24 1.61 -6.65
C THR A 2 11.13 2.63 -6.93
N ILE A 3 11.49 3.75 -7.55
CA ILE A 3 10.51 4.76 -7.98
C ILE A 3 9.49 4.13 -8.93
N GLU A 4 9.95 3.26 -9.81
CA GLU A 4 9.12 2.54 -10.75
C GLU A 4 8.13 1.61 -10.04
N GLY A 5 8.57 0.90 -9.01
CA GLY A 5 7.72 0.05 -8.17
C GLY A 5 6.67 0.85 -7.42
N LEU A 6 7.05 2.00 -6.87
CA LEU A 6 6.11 2.91 -6.21
C LEU A 6 5.07 3.44 -7.20
N GLY A 7 5.49 3.72 -8.43
CA GLY A 7 4.57 4.14 -9.50
C GLY A 7 3.57 3.05 -9.87
N PHE A 8 4.02 1.80 -9.90
CA PHE A 8 3.13 0.65 -10.14
C PHE A 8 2.06 0.55 -9.05
N ILE A 9 2.44 0.67 -7.78
CA ILE A 9 1.51 0.61 -6.66
C ILE A 9 0.52 1.77 -6.71
N THR A 10 1.00 2.98 -7.02
CA THR A 10 0.15 4.17 -7.19
C THR A 10 -0.91 3.93 -8.27
N LYS A 11 -0.51 3.33 -9.40
CA LYS A 11 -1.44 2.99 -10.47
C LYS A 11 -2.50 1.97 -10.01
N CYS A 12 -2.10 0.98 -9.23
CA CYS A 12 -3.04 0.00 -8.68
C CYS A 12 -4.10 0.67 -7.80
N PHE A 13 -3.69 1.59 -6.92
CA PHE A 13 -4.66 2.31 -6.08
C PHE A 13 -5.57 3.22 -6.90
N ALA A 14 -5.06 3.83 -7.96
CA ALA A 14 -5.87 4.63 -8.87
C ALA A 14 -6.95 3.76 -9.55
N GLU A 15 -6.58 2.56 -9.98
CA GLU A 15 -7.52 1.61 -10.58
C GLU A 15 -8.61 1.16 -9.59
N MET A 16 -8.26 1.07 -8.30
CA MET A 16 -9.22 0.75 -7.23
C MET A 16 -10.09 1.95 -6.83
N GLY A 17 -9.78 3.14 -7.30
CA GLY A 17 -10.49 4.36 -6.91
C GLY A 17 -10.21 4.83 -5.49
N ILE A 18 -9.05 4.47 -4.94
CA ILE A 18 -8.68 4.86 -3.58
C ILE A 18 -8.00 6.22 -3.59
N PRO A 19 -8.47 7.21 -2.79
CA PRO A 19 -7.79 8.50 -2.63
C PRO A 19 -6.46 8.28 -1.91
N TYR A 20 -5.36 8.33 -2.64
CA TYR A 20 -4.04 7.93 -2.16
C TYR A 20 -2.98 8.94 -2.54
N GLU A 21 -2.07 9.26 -1.60
CA GLU A 21 -0.84 9.99 -1.86
C GLU A 21 0.32 9.31 -1.12
N PHE A 22 1.52 9.48 -1.66
CA PHE A 22 2.73 8.89 -1.09
C PHE A 22 3.35 9.84 -0.05
N MET A 23 3.65 9.31 1.13
CA MET A 23 4.33 9.93 2.26
C MET A 23 3.54 11.04 2.98
N GLU A 24 2.89 11.94 2.27
CA GLU A 24 2.13 13.01 2.90
C GLU A 24 0.91 13.40 2.07
N TRP A 25 -0.12 13.87 2.75
CA TRP A 25 -1.34 14.32 2.09
C TRP A 25 -1.23 15.82 1.81
N THR A 26 -1.23 16.21 0.53
CA THR A 26 -1.01 17.58 0.08
C THR A 26 -2.25 18.28 -0.40
N GLN A 27 -3.34 17.55 -0.60
CA GLN A 27 -4.62 18.10 -1.06
C GLN A 27 -5.46 18.59 0.13
N GLY A 28 -6.52 19.31 -0.14
CA GLY A 28 -7.50 19.66 0.88
C GLY A 28 -8.06 18.42 1.56
N VAL A 29 -8.30 18.48 2.87
CA VAL A 29 -8.72 17.32 3.64
C VAL A 29 -10.12 16.90 3.23
N SER A 30 -10.22 15.69 2.68
CA SER A 30 -11.47 15.00 2.35
C SER A 30 -11.38 13.58 2.87
N PHE A 31 -12.37 13.12 3.61
CA PHE A 31 -12.33 11.80 4.23
C PHE A 31 -13.15 10.79 3.42
N PRO A 32 -12.69 9.53 3.35
CA PRO A 32 -11.41 9.02 3.84
C PRO A 32 -10.25 9.43 2.95
N PHE A 33 -9.03 9.46 3.52
CA PHE A 33 -7.82 9.61 2.71
C PHE A 33 -6.78 8.57 3.14
N PHE A 34 -5.87 8.25 2.22
CA PHE A 34 -4.87 7.19 2.42
C PHE A 34 -3.48 7.71 2.08
N VAL A 35 -2.54 7.41 2.95
CA VAL A 35 -1.14 7.79 2.78
C VAL A 35 -0.30 6.51 2.81
N GLY A 36 0.58 6.36 1.84
CA GLY A 36 1.47 5.20 1.74
C GLY A 36 2.89 5.53 2.13
N GLU A 37 3.54 4.58 2.76
CA GLU A 37 4.97 4.60 3.05
C GLU A 37 5.50 3.18 2.90
N TYR A 38 6.80 2.99 2.99
CA TYR A 38 7.36 1.66 2.88
C TYR A 38 8.51 1.44 3.85
N SER A 39 8.77 0.18 4.13
CA SER A 39 9.91 -0.29 4.89
C SER A 39 10.63 -1.34 4.07
N GLU A 40 11.94 -1.24 3.97
CA GLU A 40 12.75 -2.21 3.23
C GLU A 40 13.59 -3.05 4.18
N ILE A 41 13.77 -4.31 3.80
CA ILE A 41 14.73 -5.19 4.44
C ILE A 41 15.94 -5.25 3.52
N GLU A 42 17.12 -5.02 4.07
CA GLU A 42 18.36 -5.12 3.31
C GLU A 42 18.50 -6.54 2.76
N SER A 43 18.61 -6.65 1.44
CA SER A 43 18.74 -7.94 0.79
C SER A 43 20.14 -8.49 1.00
N LEU A 44 20.21 -9.69 1.55
CA LEU A 44 21.47 -10.44 1.67
C LEU A 44 21.72 -11.34 0.44
N ASN A 45 20.80 -11.33 -0.52
CA ASN A 45 20.86 -12.16 -1.72
C ASN A 45 21.58 -11.43 -2.87
N GLU A 46 22.40 -12.16 -3.60
CA GLU A 46 23.13 -11.63 -4.76
C GLU A 46 22.32 -11.67 -6.05
N ASP A 47 21.09 -12.18 -6.01
CA ASP A 47 20.24 -12.40 -7.19
C ASP A 47 19.37 -11.19 -7.59
N GLY A 48 19.58 -10.04 -6.96
CA GLY A 48 18.83 -8.82 -7.29
C GLY A 48 17.43 -8.74 -6.71
N LEU A 49 17.06 -9.67 -5.84
CA LEU A 49 15.77 -9.63 -5.16
C LEU A 49 15.79 -8.61 -4.03
N GLU A 50 14.82 -7.70 -4.03
CA GLU A 50 14.56 -6.78 -2.93
C GLU A 50 13.19 -7.07 -2.35
N GLU A 51 13.10 -7.11 -1.03
CA GLU A 51 11.84 -7.31 -0.32
C GLU A 51 11.53 -6.11 0.56
N GLY A 52 10.26 -5.79 0.67
CA GLY A 52 9.81 -4.70 1.51
C GLY A 52 8.36 -4.84 1.87
N THR A 53 7.91 -3.95 2.74
CA THR A 53 6.50 -3.83 3.12
C THR A 53 6.02 -2.45 2.72
N PHE A 54 4.93 -2.39 1.96
CA PHE A 54 4.25 -1.14 1.68
C PHE A 54 3.14 -0.96 2.71
N ILE A 55 3.14 0.18 3.37
CA ILE A 55 2.24 0.46 4.50
C ILE A 55 1.27 1.54 4.06
N LEU A 56 -0.02 1.18 3.97
CA LEU A 56 -1.09 2.10 3.62
C LEU A 56 -1.88 2.45 4.88
N THR A 57 -1.89 3.73 5.25
CA THR A 57 -2.64 4.20 6.41
C THR A 57 -3.83 4.99 5.94
N GLY A 58 -5.03 4.54 6.30
CA GLY A 58 -6.28 5.22 5.99
C GLY A 58 -6.82 5.96 7.20
N THR A 59 -7.35 7.16 6.97
CA THR A 59 -7.91 8.02 8.02
C THR A 59 -9.29 8.48 7.61
N THR A 60 -10.23 8.44 8.55
CA THR A 60 -11.58 8.95 8.33
C THR A 60 -12.17 9.51 9.62
N THR A 61 -13.13 10.42 9.48
CA THR A 61 -14.01 10.84 10.57
C THR A 61 -15.33 10.08 10.58
N GLY A 62 -15.53 9.20 9.57
CA GLY A 62 -16.69 8.32 9.48
C GLY A 62 -16.56 7.08 10.37
N THR A 63 -17.01 5.95 9.87
CA THR A 63 -16.99 4.70 10.64
C THR A 63 -15.81 3.81 10.26
N TYR A 64 -15.44 2.89 11.14
CA TYR A 64 -14.47 1.83 10.79
C TYR A 64 -14.94 0.98 9.61
N LEU A 65 -16.24 0.83 9.45
CA LEU A 65 -16.79 0.06 8.33
C LEU A 65 -16.35 0.65 6.98
N GLU A 66 -16.28 1.98 6.89
CA GLU A 66 -15.78 2.67 5.70
C GLU A 66 -14.33 2.27 5.38
N LEU A 67 -13.47 2.24 6.40
CA LEU A 67 -12.08 1.82 6.26
C LEU A 67 -11.98 0.32 5.95
N GLU A 68 -12.80 -0.49 6.61
CA GLU A 68 -12.84 -1.94 6.36
C GLU A 68 -13.27 -2.26 4.92
N THR A 69 -14.17 -1.46 4.35
CA THR A 69 -14.60 -1.61 2.97
C THR A 69 -13.43 -1.40 2.01
N VAL A 70 -12.60 -0.39 2.27
CA VAL A 70 -11.40 -0.15 1.45
C VAL A 70 -10.39 -1.27 1.64
N LYS A 71 -10.20 -1.74 2.88
CA LYS A 71 -9.32 -2.89 3.16
C LYS A 71 -9.75 -4.13 2.37
N GLU A 72 -11.05 -4.41 2.32
CA GLU A 72 -11.58 -5.53 1.53
C GLU A 72 -11.28 -5.35 0.04
N THR A 73 -11.41 -4.13 -0.49
CA THR A 73 -11.09 -3.82 -1.87
C THR A 73 -9.61 -4.11 -2.17
N VAL A 74 -8.72 -3.66 -1.29
CA VAL A 74 -7.27 -3.88 -1.42
C VAL A 74 -6.96 -5.38 -1.35
N LYS A 75 -7.53 -6.07 -0.36
CA LYS A 75 -7.32 -7.50 -0.17
C LYS A 75 -7.79 -8.32 -1.37
N ASN A 76 -8.94 -7.98 -1.93
CA ASN A 76 -9.48 -8.67 -3.10
C ASN A 76 -8.67 -8.38 -4.37
N TYR A 77 -8.14 -7.16 -4.48
CA TYR A 77 -7.33 -6.76 -5.64
C TYR A 77 -6.00 -7.52 -5.69
N PHE A 78 -5.25 -7.51 -4.61
CA PHE A 78 -3.94 -8.14 -4.56
C PHE A 78 -4.01 -9.63 -4.19
N GLY A 79 -4.83 -9.99 -3.21
CA GLY A 79 -4.88 -11.36 -2.69
C GLY A 79 -3.60 -11.76 -1.95
N TYR A 80 -3.62 -12.94 -1.35
CA TYR A 80 -2.42 -13.48 -0.69
C TYR A 80 -1.40 -14.00 -1.71
N GLU A 81 -1.85 -14.41 -2.89
CA GLU A 81 -0.96 -14.84 -3.97
C GLU A 81 -0.30 -13.65 -4.67
N GLY A 82 -0.95 -12.52 -4.64
CA GLY A 82 -0.43 -11.28 -5.20
C GLY A 82 -0.61 -11.15 -6.70
N ILE A 83 -0.25 -9.97 -7.19
CA ILE A 83 -0.16 -9.70 -8.63
C ILE A 83 1.29 -9.40 -8.99
N THR A 84 1.65 -9.76 -10.20
CA THR A 84 3.00 -9.57 -10.71
C THR A 84 2.95 -8.73 -11.99
N ALA A 85 4.02 -7.99 -12.23
CA ALA A 85 4.16 -7.20 -13.45
C ALA A 85 5.61 -7.10 -13.84
N ILE A 86 5.86 -6.86 -15.13
CA ILE A 86 7.17 -6.51 -15.65
C ILE A 86 7.14 -5.00 -15.90
N LEU A 87 8.07 -4.29 -15.28
CA LEU A 87 8.17 -2.85 -15.38
C LEU A 87 8.92 -2.45 -16.67
N GLU A 88 8.86 -1.17 -17.05
CA GLU A 88 9.51 -0.69 -18.29
C GLU A 88 11.00 -0.98 -18.32
N SER A 89 11.67 -0.93 -17.19
CA SER A 89 13.11 -1.25 -17.09
C SER A 89 13.42 -2.74 -17.31
N GLY A 90 12.40 -3.60 -17.36
CA GLY A 90 12.56 -5.04 -17.39
C GLY A 90 12.55 -5.70 -16.02
N SER A 91 12.56 -4.91 -14.95
CA SER A 91 12.48 -5.43 -13.60
C SER A 91 11.10 -6.02 -13.32
N GLY A 92 11.03 -7.03 -12.48
CA GLY A 92 9.77 -7.63 -12.05
C GLY A 92 9.33 -7.08 -10.71
N ILE A 93 8.02 -7.04 -10.49
CA ILE A 93 7.43 -6.68 -9.19
C ILE A 93 6.30 -7.64 -8.86
N ALA A 94 6.21 -8.02 -7.58
CA ALA A 94 5.08 -8.80 -7.06
C ALA A 94 4.57 -8.11 -5.80
N VAL A 95 3.28 -7.87 -5.74
CA VAL A 95 2.63 -7.22 -4.60
C VAL A 95 1.51 -8.12 -4.11
N SER A 96 1.53 -8.47 -2.84
CA SER A 96 0.50 -9.31 -2.24
C SER A 96 -0.03 -8.69 -0.95
N TYR A 97 -1.24 -9.07 -0.57
CA TYR A 97 -1.82 -8.65 0.68
C TYR A 97 -1.10 -9.35 1.84
N GLY A 98 -0.69 -8.59 2.83
CA GLY A 98 -0.05 -9.12 4.03
C GLY A 98 -0.99 -9.15 5.22
N THR A 99 -1.06 -8.05 5.93
CA THR A 99 -1.89 -7.92 7.14
C THR A 99 -2.57 -6.57 7.18
N SER A 100 -3.59 -6.44 8.01
CA SER A 100 -4.20 -5.15 8.30
C SER A 100 -4.74 -5.15 9.72
N TYR A 101 -4.81 -3.97 10.32
CA TYR A 101 -5.40 -3.81 11.64
C TYR A 101 -5.85 -2.36 11.85
N PRO A 102 -6.93 -2.16 12.63
CA PRO A 102 -7.32 -0.82 13.03
C PRO A 102 -6.29 -0.27 14.03
N ILE A 103 -6.01 1.03 13.93
CA ILE A 103 -5.08 1.70 14.84
C ILE A 103 -5.90 2.38 15.92
N PRO A 104 -5.70 2.02 17.20
CA PRO A 104 -6.37 2.72 18.30
C PRO A 104 -5.84 4.16 18.39
N ILE A 105 -6.75 5.13 18.46
CA ILE A 105 -6.41 6.55 18.59
C ILE A 105 -7.23 7.12 19.74
N ASP A 106 -6.59 7.97 20.56
CA ASP A 106 -7.26 8.66 21.68
C ASP A 106 -8.19 9.79 21.20
N GLU A 107 -8.06 10.24 19.96
CA GLU A 107 -8.95 11.26 19.41
C GLU A 107 -10.29 10.65 19.04
N GLN A 108 -11.37 11.17 19.61
CA GLN A 108 -12.70 10.59 19.47
C GLN A 108 -13.31 10.69 18.08
N GLU A 109 -12.82 11.61 17.25
CA GLU A 109 -13.42 11.91 15.96
C GLU A 109 -12.69 11.29 14.76
N VAL A 110 -11.51 10.68 15.00
CA VAL A 110 -10.66 10.17 13.93
C VAL A 110 -10.48 8.67 14.10
N ARG A 111 -10.60 7.94 13.00
CA ARG A 111 -10.36 6.50 12.94
C ARG A 111 -9.32 6.21 11.89
N ARG A 112 -8.45 5.25 12.18
CA ARG A 112 -7.37 4.85 11.28
C ARG A 112 -7.28 3.35 11.13
N ILE A 113 -6.80 2.92 9.96
CA ILE A 113 -6.48 1.54 9.67
C ILE A 113 -5.11 1.49 9.02
N GLN A 114 -4.35 0.46 9.31
CA GLN A 114 -3.09 0.18 8.63
C GLN A 114 -3.23 -1.08 7.81
N ILE A 115 -2.85 -1.00 6.54
CA ILE A 115 -2.88 -2.11 5.60
C ILE A 115 -1.46 -2.34 5.11
N ASN A 116 -0.94 -3.54 5.30
CA ASN A 116 0.42 -3.89 4.92
C ASN A 116 0.41 -4.81 3.71
N LEU A 117 1.16 -4.43 2.68
CA LEU A 117 1.35 -5.21 1.47
C LEU A 117 2.79 -5.71 1.42
N ASN A 118 2.97 -6.97 1.04
CA ASN A 118 4.29 -7.53 0.81
C ASN A 118 4.72 -7.21 -0.62
N VAL A 119 5.91 -6.67 -0.78
CA VAL A 119 6.44 -6.26 -2.08
C VAL A 119 7.77 -6.95 -2.33
N LYS A 120 7.89 -7.56 -3.50
CA LYS A 120 9.14 -8.13 -3.99
C LYS A 120 9.46 -7.53 -5.34
N GLU A 121 10.69 -7.11 -5.52
CA GLU A 121 11.18 -6.59 -6.79
C GLU A 121 12.43 -7.35 -7.21
N TRP A 122 12.49 -7.71 -8.49
CA TRP A 122 13.65 -8.37 -9.08
C TRP A 122 14.25 -7.44 -10.13
N ARG A 123 15.48 -7.03 -9.90
CA ARG A 123 16.19 -6.18 -10.85
C ARG A 123 16.68 -6.99 -12.04
N CYS A 124 16.63 -6.35 -13.18
CA CYS A 124 17.18 -6.87 -14.42
C CYS A 124 18.70 -6.80 -14.41
#